data_1d38123322d218f83f6c620b52b174d1
#
_entry.id   1d38123322d218f83f6c620b52b174d1
#
_cell.length_a   1.000
_cell.length_b   1.000
_cell.length_c   1.000
_cell.angle_alpha   90.00
_cell.angle_beta   90.00
_cell.angle_gamma   90.00
#
_symmetry.space_group_name_H-M   'P 1'
#
loop_
_entity.id
_entity.type
_entity.pdbx_description
1 polymer ?
#
loop_
_entity_poly.entity_id
_entity_poly.type
_entity_poly.pdbx_seq_one_letter_code
_entity_poly.pdbx_strand_id
1 'polypeptide(L)'
;GWGCIENLQNNQGTDTFGTVFRARNPKTGMLDGAEIAVDFAKIAEGYGAKGYTCRTSEELRAALADAATQDRACLFDIKVLPKTMTPGFESWWRVGVAEVSKSETVAAAYADMQANIAKTFDY
;
A
#
# COMPACT_ATOMS: atom_id res chain seq x y z
N GLY A 1 1.14 5.95 1.48
CA GLY A 1 -0.10 5.68 0.74
C GLY A 1 -0.88 4.52 1.34
N TRP A 2 -2.01 4.23 0.75
CA TRP A 2 -2.94 3.17 1.14
C TRP A 2 -2.69 1.93 0.26
N GLY A 3 -1.62 1.19 0.53
CA GLY A 3 -1.12 0.12 -0.34
C GLY A 3 -2.15 -0.97 -0.66
N CYS A 4 -2.98 -1.38 0.30
CA CYS A 4 -4.02 -2.38 0.04
C CYS A 4 -5.05 -1.89 -0.98
N ILE A 5 -5.47 -0.61 -0.89
CA ILE A 5 -6.43 -0.03 -1.83
C ILE A 5 -5.77 0.20 -3.18
N GLU A 6 -4.52 0.66 -3.22
CA GLU A 6 -3.73 0.79 -4.45
C GLU A 6 -3.67 -0.54 -5.22
N ASN A 7 -3.42 -1.63 -4.50
CA ASN A 7 -3.39 -2.96 -5.12
C ASN A 7 -4.73 -3.37 -5.72
N LEU A 8 -5.84 -3.08 -5.03
CA LEU A 8 -7.17 -3.34 -5.57
C LEU A 8 -7.45 -2.52 -6.83
N GLN A 9 -7.07 -1.24 -6.84
CA GLN A 9 -7.20 -0.39 -8.03
C GLN A 9 -6.41 -0.97 -9.20
N ASN A 10 -5.14 -1.32 -9.00
CA ASN A 10 -4.27 -1.88 -10.03
C ASN A 10 -4.82 -3.21 -10.57
N ASN A 11 -5.32 -4.10 -9.69
CA ASN A 11 -5.91 -5.38 -10.10
C ASN A 11 -7.19 -5.21 -10.93
N GLN A 12 -7.88 -4.09 -10.77
CA GLN A 12 -9.07 -3.76 -11.57
C GLN A 12 -8.72 -3.00 -12.87
N GLY A 13 -7.43 -2.85 -13.18
CA GLY A 13 -6.97 -2.12 -14.36
C GLY A 13 -7.09 -0.59 -14.24
N THR A 14 -7.27 -0.07 -13.02
CA THR A 14 -7.38 1.37 -12.75
C THR A 14 -6.04 1.90 -12.26
N ASP A 15 -5.61 3.06 -12.76
CA ASP A 15 -4.47 3.78 -12.21
C ASP A 15 -4.74 4.19 -10.77
N THR A 16 -3.67 4.36 -9.99
CA THR A 16 -3.78 4.79 -8.60
C THR A 16 -4.44 6.16 -8.51
N PHE A 17 -5.54 6.23 -7.76
CA PHE A 17 -6.27 7.48 -7.52
C PHE A 17 -6.47 7.70 -6.02
N GLY A 18 -5.85 8.77 -5.49
CA GLY A 18 -5.98 9.15 -4.08
C GLY A 18 -5.35 8.18 -3.07
N THR A 19 -4.67 7.14 -3.50
CA THR A 19 -4.10 6.07 -2.65
C THR A 19 -2.61 6.20 -2.43
N VAL A 20 -1.91 6.94 -3.28
CA VAL A 20 -0.49 7.26 -3.14
C VAL A 20 -0.34 8.72 -2.76
N PHE A 21 0.41 9.01 -1.69
CA PHE A 21 0.70 10.38 -1.29
C PHE A 21 1.75 10.96 -2.22
N ARG A 22 1.39 12.02 -2.95
CA ARG A 22 2.25 12.67 -3.92
C ARG A 22 2.35 14.17 -3.68
N ALA A 23 3.52 14.71 -3.95
CA ALA A 23 3.72 16.16 -3.97
C ALA A 23 2.95 16.80 -5.13
N ARG A 24 2.65 18.10 -4.99
CA ARG A 24 2.11 18.89 -6.07
C ARG A 24 3.16 19.02 -7.19
N ASN A 25 2.76 18.71 -8.39
CA ASN A 25 3.58 18.96 -9.57
C ASN A 25 3.38 20.42 -10.01
N PRO A 26 4.45 21.23 -10.07
CA PRO A 26 4.34 22.63 -10.42
C PRO A 26 3.89 22.89 -11.86
N LYS A 27 4.03 21.89 -12.75
CA LYS A 27 3.63 22.02 -14.16
C LYS A 27 2.14 21.76 -14.36
N THR A 28 1.60 20.75 -13.70
CA THR A 28 0.19 20.34 -13.84
C THR A 28 -0.70 20.97 -12.77
N GLY A 29 -0.14 21.39 -11.63
CA GLY A 29 -0.88 21.84 -10.46
C GLY A 29 -1.56 20.72 -9.69
N MET A 30 -1.45 19.47 -10.15
CA MET A 30 -2.06 18.29 -9.57
C MET A 30 -1.13 17.61 -8.55
N LEU A 31 -1.66 16.65 -7.78
CA LEU A 31 -0.89 15.81 -6.83
C LEU A 31 -0.34 14.56 -7.55
N ASP A 32 0.37 14.76 -8.63
CA ASP A 32 0.97 13.74 -9.49
C ASP A 32 2.50 13.80 -9.52
N GLY A 33 3.11 14.56 -8.61
CA GLY A 33 4.56 14.66 -8.45
C GLY A 33 5.20 13.47 -7.75
N ALA A 34 6.37 13.68 -7.16
CA ALA A 34 7.10 12.64 -6.44
C ALA A 34 6.29 12.05 -5.27
N GLU A 35 6.45 10.76 -5.01
CA GLU A 35 5.84 10.11 -3.86
C GLU A 35 6.42 10.65 -2.54
N ILE A 36 5.54 10.86 -1.56
CA ILE A 36 5.89 11.35 -0.23
C ILE A 36 5.93 10.16 0.72
N ALA A 37 7.09 9.90 1.30
CA ALA A 37 7.22 8.94 2.38
C ALA A 37 6.72 9.54 3.70
N VAL A 38 5.82 8.81 4.37
CA VAL A 38 5.36 9.18 5.72
C VAL A 38 6.42 8.80 6.74
N ASP A 39 6.74 9.71 7.64
CA ASP A 39 7.64 9.48 8.79
C ASP A 39 6.78 9.13 10.02
N PHE A 40 6.50 7.85 10.17
CA PHE A 40 5.66 7.37 11.27
C PHE A 40 6.36 7.51 12.63
N ALA A 41 7.70 7.46 12.67
CA ALA A 41 8.46 7.67 13.90
C ALA A 41 8.23 9.09 14.45
N LYS A 42 8.34 10.12 13.60
CA LYS A 42 8.04 11.50 14.00
C LYS A 42 6.59 11.72 14.40
N ILE A 43 5.65 11.07 13.74
CA ILE A 43 4.23 11.14 14.11
C ILE A 43 4.04 10.57 15.53
N ALA A 44 4.63 9.42 15.81
CA ALA A 44 4.56 8.81 17.13
C ALA A 44 5.20 9.68 18.22
N GLU A 45 6.33 10.32 17.92
CA GLU A 45 6.98 11.27 18.84
C GLU A 45 6.08 12.48 19.14
N GLY A 46 5.34 12.98 18.14
CA GLY A 46 4.33 14.02 18.32
C GLY A 46 3.20 13.64 19.27
N TYR A 47 2.92 12.33 19.41
CA TYR A 47 1.97 11.79 20.39
C TYR A 47 2.62 11.39 21.74
N GLY A 48 3.93 11.67 21.93
CA GLY A 48 4.64 11.36 23.16
C GLY A 48 5.23 9.95 23.25
N ALA A 49 5.12 9.15 22.19
CA ALA A 49 5.78 7.86 22.10
C ALA A 49 7.27 8.01 21.75
N LYS A 50 8.06 6.94 21.90
CA LYS A 50 9.40 6.84 21.37
C LYS A 50 9.34 6.28 19.95
N GLY A 51 9.80 7.08 18.97
CA GLY A 51 9.87 6.65 17.56
C GLY A 51 11.24 6.06 17.22
N TYR A 52 11.26 4.99 16.43
CA TYR A 52 12.46 4.39 15.84
C TYR A 52 12.26 4.25 14.33
N THR A 53 13.25 4.68 13.54
CA THR A 53 13.27 4.39 12.10
C THR A 53 14.32 3.32 11.85
N CYS A 54 13.89 2.16 11.33
CA CYS A 54 14.75 1.01 11.09
C CYS A 54 14.82 0.70 9.60
N ARG A 55 16.05 0.59 9.06
CA ARG A 55 16.33 0.26 7.65
C ARG A 55 17.01 -1.09 7.49
N THR A 56 17.60 -1.59 8.57
CA THR A 56 18.30 -2.87 8.62
C THR A 56 17.84 -3.71 9.80
N SER A 57 18.13 -4.99 9.76
CA SER A 57 17.84 -5.91 10.87
C SER A 57 18.64 -5.59 12.14
N GLU A 58 19.85 -5.05 11.98
CA GLU A 58 20.71 -4.61 13.08
C GLU A 58 20.10 -3.40 13.79
N GLU A 59 19.63 -2.40 13.03
CA GLU A 59 18.94 -1.23 13.59
C GLU A 59 17.66 -1.64 14.31
N LEU A 60 16.90 -2.60 13.78
CA LEU A 60 15.70 -3.11 14.43
C LEU A 60 16.03 -3.83 15.75
N ARG A 61 17.10 -4.67 15.79
CA ARG A 61 17.52 -5.33 17.02
C ARG A 61 17.95 -4.32 18.08
N ALA A 62 18.73 -3.30 17.68
CA ALA A 62 19.14 -2.24 18.60
C ALA A 62 17.93 -1.45 19.13
N ALA A 63 17.00 -1.10 18.27
CA ALA A 63 15.76 -0.41 18.63
C ALA A 63 14.90 -1.23 19.59
N LEU A 64 14.77 -2.54 19.38
CA LEU A 64 14.03 -3.44 20.28
C LEU A 64 14.70 -3.55 21.66
N ALA A 65 16.04 -3.59 21.69
CA ALA A 65 16.79 -3.62 22.95
C ALA A 65 16.60 -2.32 23.74
N ASP A 66 16.67 -1.16 23.08
CA ASP A 66 16.41 0.15 23.71
C ASP A 66 14.95 0.27 24.15
N ALA A 67 14.00 -0.16 23.33
CA ALA A 67 12.58 -0.12 23.66
C ALA A 67 12.22 -0.90 24.93
N ALA A 68 12.92 -1.99 25.22
CA ALA A 68 12.73 -2.77 26.44
C ALA A 68 13.07 -1.99 27.73
N THR A 69 13.80 -0.87 27.62
CA THR A 69 14.17 -0.01 28.74
C THR A 69 13.27 1.23 28.86
N GLN A 70 12.38 1.47 27.90
CA GLN A 70 11.54 2.66 27.87
C GLN A 70 10.32 2.53 28.79
N ASP A 71 9.90 3.66 29.36
CA ASP A 71 8.73 3.78 30.21
C ASP A 71 7.45 4.22 29.48
N ARG A 72 7.50 4.26 28.15
CA ARG A 72 6.42 4.77 27.27
C ARG A 72 6.21 3.87 26.09
N ALA A 73 5.14 4.12 25.33
CA ALA A 73 4.87 3.42 24.07
C ALA A 73 6.01 3.62 23.07
N CYS A 74 6.33 2.58 22.33
CA CYS A 74 7.35 2.59 21.29
C CYS A 74 6.75 2.27 19.94
N LEU A 75 7.16 2.98 18.89
CA LEU A 75 6.78 2.73 17.51
C LEU A 75 8.03 2.47 16.66
N PHE A 76 8.00 1.38 15.90
CA PHE A 76 9.07 1.00 14.98
C PHE A 76 8.60 1.24 13.54
N ASP A 77 9.14 2.28 12.90
CA ASP A 77 8.93 2.57 11.48
C ASP A 77 9.97 1.79 10.66
N ILE A 78 9.59 0.56 10.27
CA ILE A 78 10.47 -0.34 9.53
C ILE A 78 10.34 -0.03 8.04
N LYS A 79 11.41 0.47 7.44
CA LYS A 79 11.45 0.81 6.01
C LYS A 79 11.67 -0.46 5.17
N VAL A 80 10.63 -0.88 4.49
CA VAL A 80 10.64 -2.01 3.55
C VAL A 80 10.68 -1.50 2.11
N LEU A 81 10.96 -2.39 1.15
CA LEU A 81 10.89 -2.05 -0.27
C LEU A 81 9.45 -1.72 -0.65
N PRO A 82 9.18 -0.54 -1.21
CA PRO A 82 7.83 -0.18 -1.64
C PRO A 82 7.37 -1.06 -2.80
N LYS A 83 6.07 -1.32 -2.86
CA LYS A 83 5.41 -2.07 -3.95
C LYS A 83 5.94 -3.51 -4.14
N THR A 84 6.63 -4.06 -3.14
CA THR A 84 6.96 -5.48 -3.12
C THR A 84 5.82 -6.22 -2.42
N MET A 85 5.23 -7.16 -3.13
CA MET A 85 4.22 -8.06 -2.59
C MET A 85 4.72 -9.50 -2.70
N THR A 86 4.35 -10.32 -1.77
CA THR A 86 4.43 -11.77 -2.00
C THR A 86 3.59 -12.10 -3.23
N PRO A 87 4.07 -12.94 -4.16
CA PRO A 87 3.21 -13.50 -5.19
C PRO A 87 1.96 -14.05 -4.48
N GLY A 88 0.80 -13.80 -5.04
CA GLY A 88 -0.48 -14.06 -4.39
C GLY A 88 -0.61 -15.48 -3.86
N PHE A 89 -1.76 -15.81 -3.29
CA PHE A 89 -2.05 -17.14 -2.71
C PHE A 89 -2.25 -18.23 -3.77
N GLU A 90 -1.79 -18.00 -5.02
CA GLU A 90 -2.04 -18.88 -6.17
C GLU A 90 -3.54 -19.19 -6.38
N SER A 91 -4.40 -18.29 -5.90
CA SER A 91 -5.84 -18.41 -6.01
C SER A 91 -6.45 -17.11 -6.52
N TRP A 92 -7.54 -17.24 -7.24
CA TRP A 92 -8.29 -16.12 -7.75
C TRP A 92 -9.28 -15.59 -6.69
N TRP A 93 -9.40 -14.27 -6.59
CA TRP A 93 -10.34 -13.60 -5.68
C TRP A 93 -11.37 -12.84 -6.49
N ARG A 94 -12.63 -13.01 -6.13
CA ARG A 94 -13.71 -12.23 -6.73
C ARG A 94 -13.65 -10.80 -6.22
N VAL A 95 -13.02 -9.93 -7.01
CA VAL A 95 -13.03 -8.48 -6.81
C VAL A 95 -13.94 -7.85 -7.85
N GLY A 96 -14.87 -7.00 -7.43
CA GLY A 96 -15.79 -6.34 -8.34
C GLY A 96 -15.03 -5.39 -9.28
N VAL A 97 -15.22 -5.56 -10.59
CA VAL A 97 -14.68 -4.68 -11.63
C VAL A 97 -15.84 -3.98 -12.33
N ALA A 98 -15.63 -2.73 -12.77
CA ALA A 98 -16.66 -1.98 -13.46
C ALA A 98 -17.06 -2.66 -14.76
N GLU A 99 -18.36 -2.92 -14.92
CA GLU A 99 -18.94 -3.53 -16.12
C GLU A 99 -18.84 -2.62 -17.34
N VAL A 100 -18.97 -1.31 -17.11
CA VAL A 100 -18.89 -0.29 -18.17
C VAL A 100 -17.74 0.65 -17.88
N SER A 101 -16.77 0.70 -18.76
CA SER A 101 -15.63 1.61 -18.69
C SER A 101 -15.17 2.03 -20.08
N LYS A 102 -14.63 3.26 -20.19
CA LYS A 102 -13.93 3.71 -21.39
C LYS A 102 -12.46 3.29 -21.39
N SER A 103 -11.95 2.73 -20.29
CA SER A 103 -10.59 2.22 -20.16
C SER A 103 -10.53 0.79 -20.68
N GLU A 104 -9.65 0.53 -21.64
CA GLU A 104 -9.40 -0.83 -22.17
C GLU A 104 -8.87 -1.77 -21.08
N THR A 105 -8.06 -1.28 -20.16
CA THR A 105 -7.51 -2.06 -19.05
C THR A 105 -8.59 -2.51 -18.08
N VAL A 106 -9.56 -1.65 -17.79
CA VAL A 106 -10.72 -2.00 -16.94
C VAL A 106 -11.63 -2.99 -17.66
N ALA A 107 -11.86 -2.81 -18.96
CA ALA A 107 -12.65 -3.75 -19.75
C ALA A 107 -11.99 -5.15 -19.80
N ALA A 108 -10.67 -5.22 -19.96
CA ALA A 108 -9.92 -6.47 -19.92
C ALA A 108 -10.01 -7.14 -18.54
N ALA A 109 -9.88 -6.39 -17.46
CA ALA A 109 -10.01 -6.89 -16.09
C ALA A 109 -11.43 -7.42 -15.80
N TYR A 110 -12.46 -6.76 -16.34
CA TYR A 110 -13.84 -7.25 -16.25
C TYR A 110 -14.04 -8.57 -16.99
N ALA A 111 -13.49 -8.69 -18.21
CA ALA A 111 -13.56 -9.93 -18.99
C ALA A 111 -12.84 -11.10 -18.27
N ASP A 112 -11.67 -10.84 -17.69
CA ASP A 112 -10.95 -11.84 -16.88
C ASP A 112 -11.74 -12.25 -15.64
N MET A 113 -12.35 -11.30 -14.94
CA MET A 113 -13.25 -11.58 -13.81
C MET A 113 -14.39 -12.50 -14.22
N GLN A 114 -15.09 -12.21 -15.33
CA GLN A 114 -16.19 -13.04 -15.82
C GLN A 114 -15.73 -14.45 -16.19
N ALA A 115 -14.59 -14.57 -16.86
CA ALA A 115 -14.00 -15.86 -17.21
C ALA A 115 -13.64 -16.72 -15.98
N ASN A 116 -13.22 -16.09 -14.89
CA ASN A 116 -12.92 -16.79 -13.64
C ASN A 116 -14.19 -17.12 -12.84
N ILE A 117 -15.21 -16.25 -12.82
CA ILE A 117 -16.52 -16.55 -12.23
C ILE A 117 -17.13 -17.79 -12.89
N ALA A 118 -17.04 -17.89 -14.23
CA ALA A 118 -17.58 -19.05 -14.96
C ALA A 118 -16.91 -20.39 -14.58
N LYS A 119 -15.76 -20.36 -13.95
CA LYS A 119 -15.06 -21.57 -13.45
C LYS A 119 -15.43 -21.91 -11.99
N THR A 120 -16.12 -21.02 -11.29
CA THR A 120 -16.56 -21.28 -9.92
C THR A 120 -17.81 -22.16 -9.90
N PHE A 121 -17.95 -22.96 -8.85
CA PHE A 121 -19.16 -23.78 -8.66
C PHE A 121 -20.29 -22.90 -8.08
N ASP A 122 -21.50 -23.05 -8.62
CA ASP A 122 -22.72 -22.58 -7.96
C ASP A 122 -23.10 -23.59 -6.88
N TYR A 123 -23.15 -23.14 -5.62
CA TYR A 123 -23.62 -23.92 -4.48
C TYR A 123 -25.09 -23.58 -4.18
#